data_7b0df708ea19bc4979484862682e8f79
#
_entry.id   7b0df708ea19bc4979484862682e8f79
#
_cell.length_a   1.000
_cell.length_b   1.000
_cell.length_c   1.000
_cell.angle_alpha   90.00
_cell.angle_beta   90.00
_cell.angle_gamma   90.00
#
_symmetry.space_group_name_H-M   'P 1'
#
loop_
_entity.id
_entity.type
_entity.pdbx_description
1 polymer ?
#
loop_
_entity_poly.entity_id
_entity_poly.type
_entity_poly.pdbx_seq_one_letter_code
_entity_poly.pdbx_strand_id
1 'polypeptide(L)'
;MKQLRWKDFSLVSKIVIEVGMIAVLLFAMNMLFYVRINNSMQKMDNVYASNAELTELSQVFEKVQDNMYKYLKVKSSQTLLDYYQNEAKYRNEHEKLNEDNINDPVKLLERNIRKMSETYLDCTAETVAAKRGRNVEQYKRKYDDATKLYRYIQSSIDELNNLMFQENSST
;
A
#
# COMPACT_ATOMS: atom_id res chain seq x y z
N MET A 1 -61.33 6.61 -16.88
CA MET A 1 -60.27 5.55 -16.95
C MET A 1 -60.84 4.28 -16.36
N LYS A 2 -61.11 3.19 -17.13
CA LYS A 2 -61.56 1.90 -16.61
C LYS A 2 -60.42 1.28 -15.78
N GLN A 3 -60.62 1.11 -14.48
CA GLN A 3 -59.68 0.32 -13.67
C GLN A 3 -59.78 -1.15 -14.13
N LEU A 4 -58.69 -1.63 -14.75
CA LEU A 4 -58.54 -3.05 -15.09
C LEU A 4 -58.51 -3.84 -13.75
N ARG A 5 -59.57 -4.59 -13.48
CA ARG A 5 -59.61 -5.47 -12.28
C ARG A 5 -58.96 -6.81 -12.61
N TRP A 6 -58.10 -7.32 -11.72
CA TRP A 6 -57.44 -8.60 -11.83
C TRP A 6 -58.34 -9.76 -12.20
N LYS A 7 -59.61 -9.67 -11.87
CA LYS A 7 -60.64 -10.66 -12.18
C LYS A 7 -60.99 -10.74 -13.66
N ASP A 8 -60.72 -9.74 -14.48
CA ASP A 8 -61.10 -9.64 -15.88
C ASP A 8 -60.07 -10.27 -16.83
N PHE A 9 -58.89 -10.75 -16.29
CA PHE A 9 -57.85 -11.39 -17.07
C PHE A 9 -58.14 -12.88 -17.24
N SER A 10 -57.86 -13.42 -18.45
CA SER A 10 -57.87 -14.86 -18.74
C SER A 10 -56.85 -15.60 -17.89
N LEU A 11 -57.07 -16.90 -17.64
CA LEU A 11 -56.15 -17.73 -16.84
C LEU A 11 -54.72 -17.68 -17.43
N VAL A 12 -54.58 -17.72 -18.75
CA VAL A 12 -53.28 -17.65 -19.47
C VAL A 12 -52.60 -16.30 -19.22
N SER A 13 -53.33 -15.18 -19.28
CA SER A 13 -52.78 -13.86 -19.03
C SER A 13 -52.26 -13.72 -17.59
N LYS A 14 -52.91 -14.30 -16.60
CA LYS A 14 -52.45 -14.31 -15.20
C LYS A 14 -51.11 -15.03 -15.05
N ILE A 15 -51.03 -16.23 -15.63
CA ILE A 15 -49.77 -17.03 -15.59
C ILE A 15 -48.61 -16.27 -16.27
N VAL A 16 -48.86 -15.64 -17.42
CA VAL A 16 -47.84 -14.87 -18.14
C VAL A 16 -47.37 -13.68 -17.31
N ILE A 17 -48.28 -12.98 -16.61
CA ILE A 17 -47.92 -11.84 -15.74
C ILE A 17 -47.09 -12.31 -14.53
N GLU A 18 -47.49 -13.43 -13.89
CA GLU A 18 -46.75 -13.98 -12.75
C GLU A 18 -45.33 -14.45 -13.14
N VAL A 19 -45.19 -15.18 -14.24
CA VAL A 19 -43.89 -15.59 -14.77
C VAL A 19 -43.05 -14.39 -15.17
N GLY A 20 -43.67 -13.38 -15.78
CA GLY A 20 -42.99 -12.11 -16.13
C GLY A 20 -42.48 -11.38 -14.89
N MET A 21 -43.28 -11.28 -13.79
CA MET A 21 -42.83 -10.68 -12.54
C MET A 21 -41.66 -11.44 -11.91
N ILE A 22 -41.71 -12.77 -11.90
CA ILE A 22 -40.60 -13.57 -11.40
C ILE A 22 -39.32 -13.34 -12.21
N ALA A 23 -39.44 -13.29 -13.54
CA ALA A 23 -38.30 -13.02 -14.42
C ALA A 23 -37.68 -11.64 -14.18
N VAL A 24 -38.50 -10.61 -13.99
CA VAL A 24 -38.05 -9.24 -13.65
C VAL A 24 -37.35 -9.22 -12.29
N LEU A 25 -37.90 -9.89 -11.26
CA LEU A 25 -37.26 -10.00 -9.95
C LEU A 25 -35.91 -10.71 -10.01
N LEU A 26 -35.80 -11.82 -10.74
CA LEU A 26 -34.55 -12.53 -10.93
C LEU A 26 -33.52 -11.66 -11.67
N PHE A 27 -33.94 -10.92 -12.68
CA PHE A 27 -33.07 -9.99 -13.40
C PHE A 27 -32.57 -8.86 -12.49
N ALA A 28 -33.44 -8.29 -11.68
CA ALA A 28 -33.07 -7.25 -10.71
C ALA A 28 -32.07 -7.77 -9.67
N MET A 29 -32.31 -8.99 -9.14
CA MET A 29 -31.35 -9.63 -8.23
C MET A 29 -30.01 -9.87 -8.89
N ASN A 30 -29.97 -10.40 -10.11
CA ASN A 30 -28.73 -10.61 -10.83
C ASN A 30 -27.96 -9.30 -11.06
N MET A 31 -28.67 -8.21 -11.38
CA MET A 31 -28.05 -6.89 -11.56
C MET A 31 -27.44 -6.37 -10.25
N LEU A 32 -28.12 -6.55 -9.12
CA LEU A 32 -27.61 -6.17 -7.80
C LEU A 32 -26.36 -7.00 -7.43
N PHE A 33 -26.39 -8.31 -7.68
CA PHE A 33 -25.23 -9.16 -7.46
C PHE A 33 -24.04 -8.77 -8.34
N TYR A 34 -24.28 -8.47 -9.61
CA TYR A 34 -23.24 -8.04 -10.53
C TYR A 34 -22.56 -6.76 -10.07
N VAL A 35 -23.33 -5.73 -9.67
CA VAL A 35 -22.81 -4.47 -9.15
C VAL A 35 -21.99 -4.72 -7.87
N ARG A 36 -22.49 -5.58 -6.97
CA ARG A 36 -21.80 -5.88 -5.72
C ARG A 36 -20.48 -6.63 -5.94
N ILE A 37 -20.48 -7.61 -6.83
CA ILE A 37 -19.26 -8.35 -7.21
C ILE A 37 -18.24 -7.41 -7.86
N ASN A 38 -18.67 -6.58 -8.79
CA ASN A 38 -17.77 -5.65 -9.49
C ASN A 38 -17.13 -4.65 -8.51
N ASN A 39 -17.89 -4.11 -7.56
CA ASN A 39 -17.36 -3.22 -6.53
C ASN A 39 -16.38 -3.94 -5.59
N SER A 40 -16.65 -5.21 -5.25
CA SER A 40 -15.73 -6.02 -4.44
C SER A 40 -14.43 -6.34 -5.19
N MET A 41 -14.51 -6.63 -6.48
CA MET A 41 -13.31 -6.87 -7.31
C MET A 41 -12.44 -5.62 -7.41
N GLN A 42 -13.02 -4.43 -7.64
CA GLN A 42 -12.26 -3.18 -7.69
C GLN A 42 -11.56 -2.87 -6.36
N LYS A 43 -12.22 -3.16 -5.22
CA LYS A 43 -11.58 -3.01 -3.91
C LYS A 43 -10.40 -3.98 -3.76
N MET A 44 -10.57 -5.24 -4.14
CA MET A 44 -9.49 -6.24 -4.12
C MET A 44 -8.29 -5.81 -4.99
N ASP A 45 -8.54 -5.33 -6.20
CA ASP A 45 -7.48 -4.88 -7.11
C ASP A 45 -6.68 -3.72 -6.49
N ASN A 46 -7.34 -2.77 -5.84
CA ASN A 46 -6.68 -1.66 -5.14
C ASN A 46 -5.83 -2.14 -3.97
N VAL A 47 -6.30 -3.15 -3.22
CA VAL A 47 -5.54 -3.76 -2.11
C VAL A 47 -4.29 -4.46 -2.61
N TYR A 48 -4.42 -5.26 -3.67
CA TYR A 48 -3.27 -5.95 -4.27
C TYR A 48 -2.24 -4.96 -4.81
N ALA A 49 -2.66 -3.90 -5.47
CA ALA A 49 -1.78 -2.84 -5.96
C ALA A 49 -1.03 -2.15 -4.81
N SER A 50 -1.73 -1.72 -3.77
CA SER A 50 -1.13 -1.11 -2.58
C SER A 50 -0.18 -2.04 -1.84
N ASN A 51 -0.53 -3.32 -1.67
CA ASN A 51 0.35 -4.29 -1.04
C ASN A 51 1.62 -4.56 -1.87
N ALA A 52 1.51 -4.54 -3.20
CA ALA A 52 2.66 -4.68 -4.09
C ALA A 52 3.60 -3.47 -3.97
N GLU A 53 3.06 -2.25 -3.91
CA GLU A 53 3.83 -1.02 -3.71
C GLU A 53 4.55 -1.00 -2.36
N LEU A 54 3.88 -1.37 -1.26
CA LEU A 54 4.50 -1.46 0.06
C LEU A 54 5.56 -2.57 0.13
N THR A 55 5.33 -3.68 -0.56
CA THR A 55 6.33 -4.76 -0.66
C THR A 55 7.57 -4.28 -1.41
N GLU A 56 7.41 -3.55 -2.52
CA GLU A 56 8.52 -2.96 -3.26
C GLU A 56 9.27 -1.94 -2.41
N LEU A 57 8.56 -1.03 -1.72
CA LEU A 57 9.13 -0.06 -0.79
C LEU A 57 9.98 -0.77 0.27
N SER A 58 9.45 -1.81 0.94
CA SER A 58 10.14 -2.57 1.97
C SER A 58 11.40 -3.26 1.44
N GLN A 59 11.31 -3.90 0.27
CA GLN A 59 12.46 -4.58 -0.34
C GLN A 59 13.58 -3.62 -0.74
N VAL A 60 13.23 -2.46 -1.29
CA VAL A 60 14.24 -1.45 -1.65
C VAL A 60 14.87 -0.84 -0.41
N PHE A 61 14.06 -0.61 0.62
CA PHE A 61 14.52 -0.13 1.93
C PHE A 61 15.54 -1.07 2.57
N GLU A 62 15.24 -2.38 2.59
CA GLU A 62 16.16 -3.40 3.07
C GLU A 62 17.48 -3.40 2.28
N LYS A 63 17.41 -3.24 0.96
CA LYS A 63 18.61 -3.17 0.10
C LYS A 63 19.47 -1.94 0.41
N VAL A 64 18.89 -0.79 0.75
CA VAL A 64 19.66 0.40 1.17
C VAL A 64 20.47 0.08 2.42
N GLN A 65 19.81 -0.49 3.45
CA GLN A 65 20.47 -0.88 4.71
C GLN A 65 21.58 -1.91 4.50
N ASP A 66 21.31 -2.95 3.72
CA ASP A 66 22.27 -4.02 3.45
C ASP A 66 23.48 -3.52 2.65
N ASN A 67 23.25 -2.71 1.61
CA ASN A 67 24.36 -2.17 0.80
C ASN A 67 25.18 -1.13 1.55
N MET A 68 24.57 -0.29 2.39
CA MET A 68 25.32 0.56 3.32
C MET A 68 26.20 -0.28 4.22
N TYR A 69 25.66 -1.33 4.86
CA TYR A 69 26.43 -2.22 5.72
C TYR A 69 27.57 -2.92 5.00
N LYS A 70 27.33 -3.45 3.78
CA LYS A 70 28.36 -4.05 2.93
C LYS A 70 29.47 -3.06 2.61
N TYR A 71 29.10 -1.82 2.25
CA TYR A 71 30.09 -0.78 2.00
C TYR A 71 30.92 -0.45 3.25
N LEU A 72 30.32 -0.37 4.41
CA LEU A 72 31.05 -0.13 5.66
C LEU A 72 32.06 -1.24 5.97
N LYS A 73 31.77 -2.49 5.61
CA LYS A 73 32.67 -3.64 5.79
C LYS A 73 33.79 -3.68 4.75
N VAL A 74 33.46 -3.61 3.48
CA VAL A 74 34.38 -3.91 2.37
C VAL A 74 35.00 -2.66 1.76
N LYS A 75 34.31 -1.52 1.81
CA LYS A 75 34.73 -0.21 1.23
C LYS A 75 35.12 -0.32 -0.26
N SER A 76 34.42 -1.14 -1.05
CA SER A 76 34.65 -1.23 -2.50
C SER A 76 33.82 -0.20 -3.28
N SER A 77 34.31 0.17 -4.48
CA SER A 77 33.56 1.06 -5.38
C SER A 77 32.24 0.44 -5.81
N GLN A 78 32.19 -0.89 -5.97
CA GLN A 78 30.96 -1.60 -6.35
C GLN A 78 29.90 -1.50 -5.25
N THR A 79 30.24 -1.79 -3.99
CA THR A 79 29.28 -1.69 -2.88
C THR A 79 28.79 -0.27 -2.64
N LEU A 80 29.63 0.73 -2.96
CA LEU A 80 29.22 2.14 -2.92
C LEU A 80 28.24 2.47 -4.05
N LEU A 81 28.46 1.97 -5.25
CA LEU A 81 27.53 2.15 -6.37
C LEU A 81 26.19 1.50 -6.09
N ASP A 82 26.19 0.24 -5.59
CA ASP A 82 24.99 -0.50 -5.23
C ASP A 82 24.19 0.25 -4.16
N TYR A 83 24.87 0.86 -3.17
CA TYR A 83 24.23 1.71 -2.18
C TYR A 83 23.51 2.91 -2.83
N TYR A 84 24.21 3.69 -3.67
CA TYR A 84 23.61 4.87 -4.29
C TYR A 84 22.47 4.53 -5.24
N GLN A 85 22.53 3.43 -5.96
CA GLN A 85 21.45 2.97 -6.83
C GLN A 85 20.18 2.64 -6.02
N ASN A 86 20.32 1.90 -4.92
CA ASN A 86 19.18 1.54 -4.07
C ASN A 86 18.69 2.74 -3.22
N GLU A 87 19.58 3.63 -2.79
CA GLU A 87 19.22 4.88 -2.12
C GLU A 87 18.35 5.75 -3.03
N ALA A 88 18.76 5.95 -4.29
CA ALA A 88 17.98 6.70 -5.27
C ALA A 88 16.62 6.04 -5.56
N LYS A 89 16.60 4.70 -5.68
CA LYS A 89 15.35 3.96 -5.87
C LYS A 89 14.42 4.11 -4.65
N TYR A 90 14.94 3.98 -3.44
CA TYR A 90 14.14 4.15 -2.21
C TYR A 90 13.60 5.57 -2.08
N ARG A 91 14.37 6.59 -2.45
CA ARG A 91 13.94 7.98 -2.48
C ARG A 91 12.70 8.18 -3.37
N ASN A 92 12.68 7.55 -4.53
CA ASN A 92 11.52 7.60 -5.43
C ASN A 92 10.31 6.84 -4.86
N GLU A 93 10.53 5.71 -4.18
CA GLU A 93 9.43 4.91 -3.64
C GLU A 93 8.76 5.57 -2.42
N HIS A 94 9.54 6.11 -1.47
CA HIS A 94 8.95 6.72 -0.28
C HIS A 94 8.23 8.05 -0.57
N GLU A 95 8.59 8.75 -1.66
CA GLU A 95 7.90 9.96 -2.12
C GLU A 95 6.47 9.70 -2.60
N LYS A 96 6.13 8.47 -2.96
CA LYS A 96 4.76 8.06 -3.33
C LYS A 96 3.81 7.99 -2.15
N LEU A 97 4.34 7.86 -0.93
CA LEU A 97 3.55 7.84 0.29
C LEU A 97 2.89 9.20 0.54
N ASN A 98 1.71 9.18 1.16
CA ASN A 98 0.94 10.38 1.45
C ASN A 98 1.71 11.38 2.34
N GLU A 99 1.55 12.68 2.06
CA GLU A 99 2.21 13.76 2.78
C GLU A 99 1.26 14.56 3.69
N ASP A 100 0.04 14.83 3.24
CA ASP A 100 -0.79 15.90 3.77
C ASP A 100 -2.00 15.47 4.61
N ASN A 101 -2.58 14.29 4.38
CA ASN A 101 -3.79 13.86 5.04
C ASN A 101 -3.49 13.17 6.39
N ILE A 102 -3.99 13.74 7.49
CA ILE A 102 -3.79 13.23 8.87
C ILE A 102 -5.09 12.73 9.52
N ASN A 103 -6.22 12.82 8.84
CA ASN A 103 -7.51 12.44 9.40
C ASN A 103 -7.83 10.94 9.27
N ASP A 104 -6.99 10.22 8.53
CA ASP A 104 -7.08 8.79 8.26
C ASP A 104 -5.86 8.09 8.89
N PRO A 105 -6.02 7.03 9.69
CA PRO A 105 -4.92 6.33 10.32
C PRO A 105 -3.88 5.79 9.33
N VAL A 106 -4.32 5.26 8.20
CA VAL A 106 -3.44 4.76 7.12
C VAL A 106 -2.62 5.91 6.56
N LYS A 107 -3.26 7.02 6.20
CA LYS A 107 -2.61 8.22 5.67
C LYS A 107 -1.63 8.87 6.66
N LEU A 108 -1.99 8.86 7.94
CA LEU A 108 -1.10 9.34 8.99
C LEU A 108 0.16 8.50 9.11
N LEU A 109 0.01 7.17 9.00
CA LEU A 109 1.14 6.25 9.09
C LEU A 109 2.05 6.35 7.86
N GLU A 110 1.48 6.46 6.64
CA GLU A 110 2.23 6.74 5.42
C GLU A 110 3.08 8.01 5.55
N ARG A 111 2.51 9.10 6.04
CA ARG A 111 3.21 10.36 6.30
C ARG A 111 4.35 10.19 7.31
N ASN A 112 4.13 9.43 8.36
CA ASN A 112 5.16 9.18 9.37
C ASN A 112 6.32 8.37 8.79
N ILE A 113 6.03 7.32 8.00
CA ILE A 113 7.03 6.54 7.28
C ILE A 113 7.83 7.46 6.34
N ARG A 114 7.16 8.31 5.56
CA ARG A 114 7.80 9.25 4.65
C ARG A 114 8.80 10.16 5.37
N LYS A 115 8.38 10.80 6.46
CA LYS A 115 9.26 11.71 7.25
C LYS A 115 10.43 10.98 7.92
N MET A 116 10.19 9.79 8.46
CA MET A 116 11.26 8.98 9.03
C MET A 116 12.25 8.52 7.94
N SER A 117 11.76 8.23 6.74
CA SER A 117 12.58 7.85 5.59
C SER A 117 13.52 8.96 5.14
N GLU A 118 13.06 10.20 5.11
CA GLU A 118 13.93 11.37 4.84
C GLU A 118 15.09 11.43 5.83
N THR A 119 14.78 11.36 7.14
CA THR A 119 15.79 11.37 8.19
C THR A 119 16.74 10.17 8.11
N TYR A 120 16.22 8.99 7.77
CA TYR A 120 17.01 7.78 7.56
C TYR A 120 18.00 7.95 6.40
N LEU A 121 17.53 8.46 5.26
CA LEU A 121 18.38 8.72 4.09
C LEU A 121 19.50 9.71 4.40
N ASP A 122 19.22 10.75 5.14
CA ASP A 122 20.25 11.69 5.62
C ASP A 122 21.28 11.00 6.51
N CYS A 123 20.84 10.18 7.48
CA CYS A 123 21.74 9.41 8.33
C CYS A 123 22.61 8.42 7.54
N THR A 124 22.05 7.75 6.53
CA THR A 124 22.82 6.81 5.69
C THR A 124 23.83 7.53 4.82
N ALA A 125 23.46 8.67 4.22
CA ALA A 125 24.36 9.51 3.42
C ALA A 125 25.53 10.03 4.27
N GLU A 126 25.26 10.55 5.49
CA GLU A 126 26.29 10.98 6.42
C GLU A 126 27.20 9.81 6.86
N THR A 127 26.62 8.62 7.09
CA THR A 127 27.39 7.42 7.42
C THR A 127 28.40 7.06 6.33
N VAL A 128 27.94 7.03 5.07
CA VAL A 128 28.77 6.74 3.90
C VAL A 128 29.84 7.84 3.71
N ALA A 129 29.48 9.10 3.83
CA ALA A 129 30.40 10.22 3.72
C ALA A 129 31.50 10.17 4.81
N ALA A 130 31.13 9.93 6.07
CA ALA A 130 32.06 9.80 7.17
C ALA A 130 33.02 8.59 6.99
N LYS A 131 32.48 7.46 6.48
CA LYS A 131 33.34 6.30 6.14
C LYS A 131 34.34 6.60 5.04
N ARG A 132 33.93 7.34 4.00
CA ARG A 132 34.85 7.82 2.94
C ARG A 132 35.91 8.75 3.50
N GLY A 133 35.55 9.68 4.37
CA GLY A 133 36.43 10.61 5.05
C GLY A 133 37.28 9.98 6.17
N ARG A 134 37.18 8.67 6.42
CA ARG A 134 37.86 7.93 7.50
C ARG A 134 37.54 8.43 8.92
N ASN A 135 36.40 9.11 9.12
CA ASN A 135 35.95 9.53 10.44
C ASN A 135 35.21 8.37 11.13
N VAL A 136 35.96 7.59 11.93
CA VAL A 136 35.45 6.36 12.56
C VAL A 136 34.36 6.64 13.58
N GLU A 137 34.49 7.67 14.37
CA GLU A 137 33.50 8.00 15.42
C GLU A 137 32.17 8.45 14.79
N GLN A 138 32.25 9.35 13.81
CA GLN A 138 31.06 9.85 13.13
C GLN A 138 30.31 8.77 12.38
N TYR A 139 31.00 7.90 11.60
CA TYR A 139 30.28 6.88 10.85
C TYR A 139 29.63 5.83 11.76
N LYS A 140 30.24 5.47 12.90
CA LYS A 140 29.65 4.55 13.87
C LYS A 140 28.38 5.12 14.48
N ARG A 141 28.43 6.38 14.93
CA ARG A 141 27.26 7.06 15.51
C ARG A 141 26.12 7.17 14.49
N LYS A 142 26.41 7.64 13.28
CA LYS A 142 25.39 7.82 12.22
C LYS A 142 24.83 6.49 11.73
N TYR A 143 25.63 5.44 11.68
CA TYR A 143 25.18 4.09 11.40
C TYR A 143 24.22 3.56 12.48
N ASP A 144 24.51 3.81 13.75
CA ASP A 144 23.61 3.43 14.86
C ASP A 144 22.27 4.19 14.76
N ASP A 145 22.30 5.47 14.47
CA ASP A 145 21.11 6.28 14.26
C ASP A 145 20.28 5.77 13.06
N ALA A 146 20.93 5.53 11.92
CA ALA A 146 20.28 4.94 10.74
C ALA A 146 19.67 3.57 11.05
N THR A 147 20.38 2.72 11.82
CA THR A 147 19.88 1.39 12.19
C THR A 147 18.67 1.44 13.13
N LYS A 148 18.59 2.42 14.02
CA LYS A 148 17.41 2.66 14.86
C LYS A 148 16.21 3.08 13.99
N LEU A 149 16.42 4.06 13.11
CA LEU A 149 15.37 4.51 12.18
C LEU A 149 14.91 3.38 11.27
N TYR A 150 15.83 2.56 10.75
CA TYR A 150 15.50 1.38 9.96
C TYR A 150 14.49 0.47 10.66
N ARG A 151 14.70 0.15 11.94
CA ARG A 151 13.78 -0.71 12.70
C ARG A 151 12.42 -0.07 12.90
N TYR A 152 12.36 1.23 13.19
CA TYR A 152 11.10 1.95 13.36
C TYR A 152 10.31 2.01 12.06
N ILE A 153 10.97 2.33 10.95
CA ILE A 153 10.32 2.39 9.63
C ILE A 153 9.81 1.00 9.24
N GLN A 154 10.62 -0.06 9.42
CA GLN A 154 10.20 -1.44 9.13
C GLN A 154 8.95 -1.83 9.93
N SER A 155 8.94 -1.56 11.25
CA SER A 155 7.77 -1.80 12.09
C SER A 155 6.55 -1.01 11.64
N SER A 156 6.74 0.23 11.19
CA SER A 156 5.64 1.08 10.68
C SER A 156 5.10 0.59 9.33
N ILE A 157 5.96 0.05 8.46
CA ILE A 157 5.53 -0.59 7.20
C ILE A 157 4.71 -1.85 7.48
N ASP A 158 5.13 -2.67 8.45
CA ASP A 158 4.38 -3.86 8.87
C ASP A 158 3.02 -3.49 9.47
N GLU A 159 2.96 -2.43 10.28
CA GLU A 159 1.71 -1.90 10.83
C GLU A 159 0.79 -1.36 9.73
N LEU A 160 1.34 -0.64 8.76
CA LEU A 160 0.60 -0.14 7.60
C LEU A 160 -0.02 -1.28 6.78
N ASN A 161 0.75 -2.33 6.51
CA ASN A 161 0.26 -3.54 5.86
C ASN A 161 -0.92 -4.17 6.62
N ASN A 162 -0.81 -4.27 7.95
CA ASN A 162 -1.84 -4.83 8.81
C ASN A 162 -3.12 -3.96 8.81
N LEU A 163 -3.00 -2.64 8.91
CA LEU A 163 -4.13 -1.72 8.88
C LEU A 163 -4.87 -1.79 7.54
N MET A 164 -4.14 -1.78 6.43
CA MET A 164 -4.73 -1.89 5.10
C MET A 164 -5.45 -3.22 4.89
N PHE A 165 -4.92 -4.31 5.44
CA PHE A 165 -5.58 -5.62 5.40
C PHE A 165 -6.86 -5.64 6.25
N GLN A 166 -6.85 -5.04 7.44
CA GLN A 166 -8.01 -4.98 8.34
C GLN A 166 -9.13 -4.13 7.76
N GLU A 167 -8.83 -2.97 7.20
CA GLU A 167 -9.81 -2.06 6.59
C GLU A 167 -10.56 -2.73 5.43
N ASN A 168 -9.87 -3.58 4.68
CA ASN A 168 -10.45 -4.33 3.57
C ASN A 168 -11.21 -5.59 3.99
N SER A 169 -10.91 -6.18 5.16
CA SER A 169 -11.61 -7.37 5.68
C SER A 169 -12.87 -7.03 6.48
N SER A 170 -13.03 -5.78 6.91
CA SER A 170 -14.18 -5.33 7.73
C SER A 170 -15.34 -4.72 6.92
N THR A 171 -15.27 -4.74 5.60
CA THR A 171 -16.29 -4.21 4.67
C THR A 171 -16.90 -5.30 3.82
#